data_922e48c9d731195442d6a5cdc4f5550a
#
_entry.id   922e48c9d731195442d6a5cdc4f5550a
#
_cell.length_a   1.000
_cell.length_b   1.000
_cell.length_c   1.000
_cell.angle_alpha   90.00
_cell.angle_beta   90.00
_cell.angle_gamma   90.00
#
_symmetry.space_group_name_H-M   'P 1'
#
loop_
_entity.id
_entity.type
_entity.pdbx_description
1 polymer ?
#
loop_
_entity_poly.entity_id
_entity_poly.type
_entity_poly.pdbx_seq_one_letter_code
_entity_poly.pdbx_strand_id
1 'polypeptide(L)'
;MKLIINSIKSEQKRFNFSLIGGDTTLASKSSFTICVFSYSKKIIKRNNCYKNDDIYVTGNIGDASVGLSILKKKINPSFQLKRYFINKYYEPDLAFGFHKDLYKFANSSMDISDGLLGDIKKLISLKKFKFIIDLDLVPKSTYFNKLNLHDKTKFNNYLFKGDDYQILFTAKKKYRKTIIRHAKNWNQKITRIGNITNHKDNYLRINGKLKKIKDYQGYIHNFS
;
A
#
# COMPACT_ATOMS: atom_id res chain seq x y z
N MET A 1 -29.33 7.39 4.16
CA MET A 1 -29.48 6.29 3.17
C MET A 1 -29.32 6.75 1.72
N LYS A 2 -30.08 7.71 1.19
CA LYS A 2 -30.02 8.16 -0.23
C LYS A 2 -28.61 8.58 -0.70
N LEU A 3 -27.85 9.32 0.12
CA LEU A 3 -26.47 9.71 -0.20
C LEU A 3 -25.54 8.50 -0.35
N ILE A 4 -25.64 7.51 0.55
CA ILE A 4 -24.84 6.29 0.53
C ILE A 4 -25.11 5.48 -0.74
N ILE A 5 -26.40 5.31 -1.09
CA ILE A 5 -26.80 4.60 -2.31
C ILE A 5 -26.24 5.31 -3.56
N ASN A 6 -26.30 6.63 -3.61
CA ASN A 6 -25.78 7.40 -4.73
C ASN A 6 -24.25 7.27 -4.84
N SER A 7 -23.53 7.28 -3.70
CA SER A 7 -22.09 7.05 -3.68
C SER A 7 -21.73 5.65 -4.19
N ILE A 8 -22.43 4.61 -3.74
CA ILE A 8 -22.21 3.23 -4.22
C ILE A 8 -22.47 3.15 -5.75
N LYS A 9 -23.54 3.77 -6.25
CA LYS A 9 -23.82 3.81 -7.71
C LYS A 9 -22.72 4.51 -8.50
N SER A 10 -22.14 5.57 -7.95
CA SER A 10 -21.00 6.26 -8.56
C SER A 10 -19.78 5.35 -8.65
N GLU A 11 -19.44 4.67 -7.55
CA GLU A 11 -18.30 3.75 -7.50
C GLU A 11 -18.51 2.49 -8.38
N GLN A 12 -19.74 1.99 -8.51
CA GLN A 12 -20.06 0.92 -9.46
C GLN A 12 -19.67 1.31 -10.89
N LYS A 13 -20.00 2.53 -11.32
CA LYS A 13 -19.61 3.04 -12.65
C LYS A 13 -18.11 3.21 -12.78
N ARG A 14 -17.46 3.76 -11.74
CA ARG A 14 -16.03 4.05 -11.73
C ARG A 14 -15.17 2.79 -11.80
N PHE A 15 -15.54 1.76 -11.05
CA PHE A 15 -14.76 0.53 -10.89
C PHE A 15 -15.34 -0.69 -11.59
N ASN A 16 -16.43 -0.52 -12.31
CA ASN A 16 -17.10 -1.59 -13.08
C ASN A 16 -17.39 -2.84 -12.23
N PHE A 17 -18.09 -2.65 -11.11
CA PHE A 17 -18.63 -3.74 -10.30
C PHE A 17 -20.15 -3.63 -10.18
N SER A 18 -20.81 -4.70 -9.77
CA SER A 18 -22.27 -4.74 -9.56
C SER A 18 -22.59 -5.01 -8.10
N LEU A 19 -23.51 -4.25 -7.54
CA LEU A 19 -24.13 -4.57 -6.26
C LEU A 19 -25.15 -5.70 -6.49
N ILE A 20 -24.90 -6.86 -5.89
CA ILE A 20 -25.71 -8.07 -6.11
C ILE A 20 -26.71 -8.35 -4.97
N GLY A 21 -26.63 -7.62 -3.87
CA GLY A 21 -27.53 -7.77 -2.73
C GLY A 21 -27.10 -6.90 -1.56
N GLY A 22 -27.87 -6.97 -0.51
CA GLY A 22 -27.60 -6.27 0.76
C GLY A 22 -28.85 -6.30 1.63
N ASP A 23 -28.65 -6.04 2.91
CA ASP A 23 -29.71 -5.92 3.89
C ASP A 23 -29.47 -4.68 4.75
N THR A 24 -30.54 -4.16 5.36
CA THR A 24 -30.51 -3.00 6.23
C THR A 24 -31.34 -3.29 7.47
N THR A 25 -30.68 -3.24 8.63
CA THR A 25 -31.33 -3.45 9.91
C THR A 25 -31.26 -2.19 10.78
N LEU A 26 -32.20 -2.05 11.68
CA LEU A 26 -32.18 -0.97 12.67
C LEU A 26 -31.16 -1.27 13.77
N ALA A 27 -30.26 -0.33 14.05
CA ALA A 27 -29.25 -0.44 15.10
C ALA A 27 -28.98 0.90 15.75
N SER A 28 -28.46 0.89 16.97
CA SER A 28 -28.06 2.10 17.71
C SER A 28 -26.87 2.84 17.11
N LYS A 29 -26.05 2.16 16.33
CA LYS A 29 -24.88 2.71 15.63
C LYS A 29 -24.88 2.27 14.16
N SER A 30 -24.48 3.18 13.28
CA SER A 30 -24.31 2.83 11.86
C SER A 30 -23.06 1.98 11.68
N SER A 31 -23.22 0.83 11.04
CA SER A 31 -22.12 -0.03 10.61
C SER A 31 -22.35 -0.48 9.17
N PHE A 32 -21.25 -0.72 8.44
CA PHE A 32 -21.32 -1.22 7.06
C PHE A 32 -20.38 -2.41 6.94
N THR A 33 -20.90 -3.51 6.41
CA THR A 33 -20.11 -4.68 6.03
C THR A 33 -20.19 -4.85 4.52
N ILE A 34 -19.04 -4.92 3.85
CA ILE A 34 -18.97 -5.07 2.41
C ILE A 34 -18.28 -6.40 2.10
N CYS A 35 -18.98 -7.31 1.39
CA CYS A 35 -18.40 -8.52 0.85
C CYS A 35 -18.20 -8.35 -0.66
N VAL A 36 -16.98 -8.61 -1.15
CA VAL A 36 -16.64 -8.51 -2.57
C VAL A 36 -16.28 -9.87 -3.11
N PHE A 37 -16.92 -10.26 -4.23
CA PHE A 37 -16.65 -11.51 -4.93
C PHE A 37 -16.12 -11.19 -6.33
N SER A 38 -15.13 -11.96 -6.76
CA SER A 38 -14.53 -11.82 -8.10
C SER A 38 -14.09 -13.16 -8.63
N TYR A 39 -14.06 -13.29 -9.95
CA TYR A 39 -13.54 -14.46 -10.64
C TYR A 39 -12.32 -14.10 -11.44
N SER A 40 -11.28 -14.94 -11.37
CA SER A 40 -10.07 -14.77 -12.17
C SER A 40 -9.51 -16.12 -12.60
N LYS A 41 -9.05 -16.20 -13.86
CA LYS A 41 -8.34 -17.37 -14.37
C LYS A 41 -6.94 -17.52 -13.77
N LYS A 42 -6.35 -16.43 -13.29
CA LYS A 42 -5.01 -16.40 -12.70
C LYS A 42 -5.01 -15.53 -11.44
N ILE A 43 -4.79 -16.19 -10.31
CA ILE A 43 -4.74 -15.54 -8.99
C ILE A 43 -3.29 -15.41 -8.56
N ILE A 44 -2.87 -14.19 -8.21
CA ILE A 44 -1.57 -13.94 -7.59
C ILE A 44 -1.77 -14.06 -6.08
N LYS A 45 -1.12 -15.08 -5.50
CA LYS A 45 -1.25 -15.38 -4.07
C LYS A 45 -0.17 -14.64 -3.25
N ARG A 46 -0.43 -14.40 -1.97
CA ARG A 46 0.62 -14.12 -0.98
C ARG A 46 1.54 -15.33 -0.87
N ASN A 47 2.73 -15.12 -0.31
CA ASN A 47 3.68 -16.20 0.00
C ASN A 47 4.18 -17.03 -1.20
N ASN A 48 4.07 -16.52 -2.42
CA ASN A 48 4.61 -17.16 -3.62
C ASN A 48 5.87 -16.43 -4.15
N CYS A 49 6.56 -15.68 -3.29
CA CYS A 49 7.82 -15.03 -3.62
C CYS A 49 8.97 -16.04 -3.69
N TYR A 50 10.02 -15.66 -4.40
CA TYR A 50 11.26 -16.44 -4.55
C TYR A 50 12.47 -15.65 -4.04
N LYS A 51 13.54 -16.37 -3.72
CA LYS A 51 14.85 -15.76 -3.42
C LYS A 51 15.27 -14.85 -4.58
N ASN A 52 15.81 -13.68 -4.24
CA ASN A 52 16.27 -12.65 -5.17
C ASN A 52 15.17 -12.00 -6.02
N ASP A 53 13.88 -12.23 -5.73
CA ASP A 53 12.83 -11.40 -6.30
C ASP A 53 13.05 -9.94 -5.91
N ASP A 54 12.81 -9.03 -6.85
CA ASP A 54 12.70 -7.61 -6.55
C ASP A 54 11.35 -7.33 -5.89
N ILE A 55 11.31 -6.34 -4.99
CA ILE A 55 10.09 -5.85 -4.32
C ILE A 55 9.70 -4.52 -4.96
N TYR A 56 8.42 -4.40 -5.31
CA TYR A 56 7.86 -3.23 -5.97
C TYR A 56 6.64 -2.70 -5.23
N VAL A 57 6.43 -1.39 -5.33
CA VAL A 57 5.18 -0.73 -4.92
C VAL A 57 4.66 0.16 -6.04
N THR A 58 3.34 0.32 -6.12
CA THR A 58 2.70 1.33 -6.97
C THR A 58 2.59 2.66 -6.23
N GLY A 59 2.34 3.75 -6.96
CA GLY A 59 2.01 5.07 -6.43
C GLY A 59 3.04 5.67 -5.46
N ASN A 60 2.54 6.39 -4.47
CA ASN A 60 3.31 6.98 -3.37
C ASN A 60 2.92 6.34 -2.05
N ILE A 61 3.86 6.30 -1.10
CA ILE A 61 3.68 5.68 0.21
C ILE A 61 3.77 6.74 1.31
N GLY A 62 2.87 6.66 2.29
CA GLY A 62 2.88 7.46 3.51
C GLY A 62 1.93 8.66 3.50
N ASP A 63 1.34 9.03 2.36
CA ASP A 63 0.45 10.19 2.28
C ASP A 63 -0.81 10.01 3.15
N ALA A 64 -1.42 8.83 3.14
CA ALA A 64 -2.61 8.54 3.94
C ALA A 64 -2.32 8.60 5.45
N SER A 65 -1.18 8.07 5.88
CA SER A 65 -0.78 8.11 7.29
C SER A 65 -0.51 9.53 7.82
N VAL A 66 -0.04 10.44 6.95
CA VAL A 66 0.05 11.87 7.25
C VAL A 66 -1.35 12.45 7.41
N GLY A 67 -2.28 12.14 6.51
CA GLY A 67 -3.69 12.55 6.56
C GLY A 67 -4.35 12.15 7.89
N LEU A 68 -4.21 10.90 8.28
CA LEU A 68 -4.70 10.40 9.58
C LEU A 68 -4.08 11.15 10.77
N SER A 69 -2.78 11.48 10.69
CA SER A 69 -2.10 12.23 11.75
C SER A 69 -2.60 13.66 11.88
N ILE A 70 -2.99 14.29 10.76
CA ILE A 70 -3.63 15.61 10.75
C ILE A 70 -5.04 15.53 11.37
N LEU A 71 -5.85 14.54 10.99
CA LEU A 71 -7.18 14.30 11.55
C LEU A 71 -7.12 14.06 13.06
N LYS A 72 -6.11 13.32 13.53
CA LYS A 72 -5.83 13.11 14.97
C LYS A 72 -5.15 14.30 15.65
N LYS A 73 -5.03 15.46 14.99
CA LYS A 73 -4.41 16.70 15.51
C LYS A 73 -2.95 16.52 16.01
N LYS A 74 -2.24 15.49 15.50
CA LYS A 74 -0.84 15.24 15.88
C LYS A 74 0.17 16.13 15.15
N ILE A 75 -0.21 16.64 13.99
CA ILE A 75 0.54 17.62 13.20
C ILE A 75 -0.40 18.64 12.58
N ASN A 76 0.11 19.84 12.34
CA ASN A 76 -0.66 20.98 11.85
C ASN A 76 0.06 21.69 10.71
N PRO A 77 0.18 21.10 9.50
CA PRO A 77 0.81 21.75 8.36
C PRO A 77 -0.07 22.86 7.75
N SER A 78 0.42 23.52 6.70
CA SER A 78 -0.35 24.56 5.98
C SER A 78 -1.69 24.00 5.44
N PHE A 79 -2.64 24.89 5.17
CA PHE A 79 -3.98 24.54 4.68
C PHE A 79 -3.93 23.65 3.42
N GLN A 80 -3.06 24.00 2.44
CA GLN A 80 -2.91 23.23 1.22
C GLN A 80 -2.44 21.81 1.47
N LEU A 81 -1.46 21.63 2.36
CA LEU A 81 -0.96 20.30 2.74
C LEU A 81 -2.01 19.49 3.51
N LYS A 82 -2.75 20.12 4.43
CA LYS A 82 -3.87 19.48 5.13
C LYS A 82 -4.88 18.92 4.15
N ARG A 83 -5.37 19.77 3.22
CA ARG A 83 -6.37 19.36 2.22
C ARG A 83 -5.88 18.17 1.41
N TYR A 84 -4.64 18.21 0.92
CA TYR A 84 -4.05 17.14 0.13
C TYR A 84 -4.02 15.81 0.91
N PHE A 85 -3.40 15.80 2.10
CA PHE A 85 -3.20 14.56 2.85
C PHE A 85 -4.49 13.99 3.44
N ILE A 86 -5.43 14.83 3.90
CA ILE A 86 -6.74 14.37 4.37
C ILE A 86 -7.50 13.71 3.21
N ASN A 87 -7.43 14.29 2.00
CA ASN A 87 -8.05 13.67 0.83
C ASN A 87 -7.41 12.30 0.53
N LYS A 88 -6.07 12.17 0.60
CA LYS A 88 -5.39 10.88 0.38
C LYS A 88 -5.74 9.81 1.41
N TYR A 89 -6.11 10.21 2.62
CA TYR A 89 -6.60 9.28 3.64
C TYR A 89 -8.04 8.79 3.34
N TYR A 90 -8.93 9.68 2.91
CA TYR A 90 -10.31 9.31 2.59
C TYR A 90 -10.47 8.70 1.19
N GLU A 91 -9.68 9.14 0.24
CA GLU A 91 -9.71 8.72 -1.17
C GLU A 91 -8.29 8.36 -1.65
N PRO A 92 -7.77 7.19 -1.28
CA PRO A 92 -6.45 6.76 -1.73
C PRO A 92 -6.42 6.55 -3.25
N ASP A 93 -5.26 6.83 -3.87
CA ASP A 93 -5.06 6.58 -5.30
C ASP A 93 -4.93 5.07 -5.53
N LEU A 94 -5.92 4.46 -6.17
CA LEU A 94 -5.87 3.04 -6.48
C LEU A 94 -5.15 2.79 -7.80
N ALA A 95 -4.29 1.78 -7.85
CA ALA A 95 -3.62 1.33 -9.08
C ALA A 95 -4.60 0.54 -9.99
N PHE A 96 -5.77 1.16 -10.26
CA PHE A 96 -6.83 0.55 -11.04
C PHE A 96 -6.43 0.42 -12.51
N GLY A 97 -6.71 -0.72 -13.10
CA GLY A 97 -6.27 -1.06 -14.46
C GLY A 97 -4.95 -1.83 -14.48
N PHE A 98 -3.90 -1.34 -13.84
CA PHE A 98 -2.60 -2.02 -13.79
C PHE A 98 -2.68 -3.45 -13.22
N HIS A 99 -3.59 -3.71 -12.29
CA HIS A 99 -3.84 -5.05 -11.74
C HIS A 99 -4.13 -6.10 -12.83
N LYS A 100 -4.69 -5.71 -13.97
CA LYS A 100 -4.99 -6.61 -15.11
C LYS A 100 -3.75 -7.20 -15.75
N ASP A 101 -2.60 -6.54 -15.60
CA ASP A 101 -1.32 -7.01 -16.15
C ASP A 101 -0.41 -7.66 -15.11
N LEU A 102 -0.74 -7.53 -13.84
CA LEU A 102 0.11 -7.96 -12.71
C LEU A 102 0.48 -9.45 -12.79
N TYR A 103 -0.46 -10.30 -13.23
CA TYR A 103 -0.24 -11.74 -13.39
C TYR A 103 0.84 -12.12 -14.41
N LYS A 104 1.25 -11.20 -15.28
CA LYS A 104 2.27 -11.46 -16.32
C LYS A 104 3.68 -11.54 -15.75
N PHE A 105 3.91 -10.95 -14.57
CA PHE A 105 5.25 -10.84 -13.99
C PHE A 105 5.31 -10.97 -12.47
N ALA A 106 4.23 -10.72 -11.74
CA ALA A 106 4.26 -10.80 -10.29
C ALA A 106 4.20 -12.25 -9.79
N ASN A 107 5.08 -12.58 -8.86
CA ASN A 107 5.08 -13.86 -8.16
C ASN A 107 4.13 -13.85 -6.96
N SER A 108 4.14 -12.79 -6.17
CA SER A 108 3.23 -12.57 -5.05
C SER A 108 2.77 -11.13 -4.99
N SER A 109 1.57 -10.89 -4.44
CA SER A 109 1.01 -9.54 -4.31
C SER A 109 0.05 -9.42 -3.15
N MET A 110 -0.06 -8.21 -2.60
CA MET A 110 -1.10 -7.75 -1.69
C MET A 110 -1.19 -6.22 -1.73
N ASP A 111 -2.16 -5.65 -1.05
CA ASP A 111 -2.27 -4.22 -0.79
C ASP A 111 -1.38 -3.77 0.39
N ILE A 112 -1.16 -2.46 0.52
CA ILE A 112 -0.51 -1.83 1.68
C ILE A 112 -1.60 -1.18 2.52
N SER A 113 -2.14 -1.91 3.48
CA SER A 113 -3.20 -1.48 4.40
C SER A 113 -2.71 -1.29 5.83
N ASP A 114 -1.82 -2.14 6.32
CA ASP A 114 -1.31 -2.09 7.70
C ASP A 114 0.09 -1.45 7.79
N GLY A 115 0.65 -1.08 6.66
CA GLY A 115 1.93 -0.40 6.51
C GLY A 115 3.01 -1.23 5.84
N LEU A 116 3.87 -0.54 5.09
CA LEU A 116 4.83 -1.14 4.17
C LEU A 116 5.61 -2.32 4.77
N LEU A 117 6.23 -2.14 5.95
CA LEU A 117 7.05 -3.20 6.56
C LEU A 117 6.22 -4.36 7.10
N GLY A 118 5.04 -4.07 7.66
CA GLY A 118 4.11 -5.08 8.16
C GLY A 118 3.60 -5.96 7.02
N ASP A 119 3.19 -5.34 5.93
CA ASP A 119 2.62 -6.04 4.78
C ASP A 119 3.67 -6.81 3.98
N ILE A 120 4.92 -6.31 3.87
CA ILE A 120 6.02 -7.11 3.31
C ILE A 120 6.25 -8.38 4.15
N LYS A 121 6.25 -8.28 5.50
CA LYS A 121 6.37 -9.47 6.36
C LYS A 121 5.25 -10.46 6.10
N LYS A 122 3.99 -9.99 5.98
CA LYS A 122 2.84 -10.86 5.66
C LYS A 122 2.96 -11.47 4.27
N LEU A 123 3.44 -10.70 3.29
CA LEU A 123 3.63 -11.16 1.91
C LEU A 123 4.58 -12.37 1.81
N ILE A 124 5.54 -12.48 2.73
CA ILE A 124 6.56 -13.54 2.74
C ILE A 124 6.44 -14.49 3.94
N SER A 125 5.39 -14.39 4.76
CA SER A 125 5.30 -15.01 6.10
C SER A 125 5.48 -16.53 6.11
N LEU A 126 5.00 -17.25 5.09
CA LEU A 126 5.14 -18.71 4.96
C LEU A 126 6.49 -19.14 4.37
N LYS A 127 7.36 -18.21 4.02
CA LYS A 127 8.70 -18.52 3.49
C LYS A 127 9.76 -18.13 4.53
N LYS A 128 10.83 -18.92 4.60
CA LYS A 128 12.00 -18.61 5.46
C LYS A 128 12.86 -17.46 4.90
N PHE A 129 12.32 -16.66 3.97
CA PHE A 129 13.01 -15.54 3.38
C PHE A 129 12.96 -14.30 4.27
N LYS A 130 13.87 -13.40 4.01
CA LYS A 130 13.97 -12.05 4.58
C LYS A 130 13.97 -11.03 3.44
N PHE A 131 13.99 -9.76 3.77
CA PHE A 131 14.02 -8.70 2.77
C PHE A 131 15.00 -7.58 3.14
N ILE A 132 15.44 -6.86 2.12
CA ILE A 132 16.11 -5.59 2.22
C ILE A 132 15.23 -4.56 1.52
N ILE A 133 14.83 -3.51 2.23
CA ILE A 133 14.14 -2.34 1.65
C ILE A 133 15.09 -1.15 1.63
N ASP A 134 15.23 -0.56 0.46
CA ASP A 134 15.94 0.68 0.26
C ASP A 134 15.00 1.85 0.53
N LEU A 135 15.14 2.48 1.70
CA LEU A 135 14.24 3.51 2.16
C LEU A 135 14.31 4.78 1.31
N ASP A 136 15.48 5.02 0.70
CA ASP A 136 15.69 6.18 -0.16
C ASP A 136 14.92 6.03 -1.49
N LEU A 137 14.63 4.78 -1.91
CA LEU A 137 13.86 4.47 -3.11
C LEU A 137 12.34 4.42 -2.87
N VAL A 138 11.88 4.36 -1.61
CA VAL A 138 10.43 4.35 -1.33
C VAL A 138 9.80 5.64 -1.86
N PRO A 139 8.82 5.52 -2.80
CA PRO A 139 8.30 6.68 -3.49
C PRO A 139 7.42 7.53 -2.56
N LYS A 140 7.68 8.82 -2.56
CA LYS A 140 6.97 9.85 -1.79
C LYS A 140 6.33 10.84 -2.76
N SER A 141 5.23 11.48 -2.36
CA SER A 141 4.65 12.57 -3.13
C SER A 141 5.50 13.85 -3.00
N THR A 142 5.33 14.77 -3.93
CA THR A 142 5.95 16.11 -3.84
C THR A 142 5.45 16.86 -2.59
N TYR A 143 4.20 16.63 -2.18
CA TYR A 143 3.62 17.21 -0.97
C TYR A 143 4.26 16.61 0.29
N PHE A 144 4.54 15.32 0.30
CA PHE A 144 5.24 14.65 1.41
C PHE A 144 6.63 15.27 1.63
N ASN A 145 7.36 15.56 0.55
CA ASN A 145 8.67 16.19 0.62
C ASN A 145 8.63 17.66 1.10
N LYS A 146 7.44 18.33 1.01
CA LYS A 146 7.22 19.69 1.53
C LYS A 146 6.87 19.72 3.03
N LEU A 147 6.68 18.56 3.67
CA LEU A 147 6.47 18.51 5.12
C LEU A 147 7.79 18.83 5.82
N ASN A 148 7.88 20.02 6.42
CA ASN A 148 9.00 20.42 7.29
C ASN A 148 8.88 19.73 8.66
N LEU A 149 9.16 18.45 8.69
CA LEU A 149 9.28 17.70 9.92
C LEU A 149 10.76 17.73 10.33
N HIS A 150 11.09 18.45 11.40
CA HIS A 150 12.47 18.59 11.90
C HIS A 150 13.12 17.24 12.26
N ASP A 151 12.32 16.21 12.49
CA ASP A 151 12.79 14.87 12.88
C ASP A 151 12.63 13.88 11.70
N LYS A 152 13.74 13.53 11.06
CA LYS A 152 13.81 12.56 9.97
C LYS A 152 13.29 11.16 10.37
N THR A 153 13.42 10.79 11.65
CA THR A 153 12.90 9.50 12.14
C THR A 153 11.38 9.51 12.18
N LYS A 154 10.76 10.59 12.64
CA LYS A 154 9.30 10.77 12.56
C LYS A 154 8.81 10.78 11.12
N PHE A 155 9.54 11.44 10.23
CA PHE A 155 9.25 11.48 8.80
C PHE A 155 9.20 10.07 8.19
N ASN A 156 10.20 9.24 8.44
CA ASN A 156 10.25 7.87 7.92
C ASN A 156 9.15 6.97 8.53
N ASN A 157 8.70 7.25 9.76
CA ASN A 157 7.63 6.48 10.39
C ASN A 157 6.31 6.56 9.63
N TYR A 158 6.04 7.63 8.89
CA TYR A 158 4.84 7.71 8.04
C TYR A 158 4.85 6.71 6.89
N LEU A 159 6.04 6.34 6.37
CA LEU A 159 6.18 5.35 5.31
C LEU A 159 5.83 3.92 5.77
N PHE A 160 5.79 3.69 7.07
CA PHE A 160 5.54 2.36 7.65
C PHE A 160 4.12 2.19 8.18
N LYS A 161 3.33 3.26 8.22
CA LYS A 161 1.91 3.21 8.57
C LYS A 161 1.10 2.87 7.33
N GLY A 162 -0.10 2.36 7.55
CA GLY A 162 -0.97 1.88 6.48
C GLY A 162 -1.85 2.93 5.83
N ASP A 163 -2.97 2.44 5.30
CA ASP A 163 -4.05 3.18 4.62
C ASP A 163 -3.66 3.73 3.24
N ASP A 164 -2.52 3.34 2.66
CA ASP A 164 -2.11 3.79 1.32
C ASP A 164 -2.83 3.03 0.19
N TYR A 165 -3.24 1.78 0.42
CA TYR A 165 -3.90 0.88 -0.54
C TYR A 165 -3.19 0.75 -1.89
N GLN A 166 -1.87 0.94 -1.90
CA GLN A 166 -1.03 0.69 -3.06
C GLN A 166 -0.75 -0.80 -3.22
N ILE A 167 -0.47 -1.24 -4.45
CA ILE A 167 -0.11 -2.63 -4.70
C ILE A 167 1.36 -2.85 -4.32
N LEU A 168 1.58 -3.80 -3.41
CA LEU A 168 2.89 -4.36 -3.08
C LEU A 168 3.02 -5.70 -3.80
N PHE A 169 4.11 -5.91 -4.54
CA PHE A 169 4.34 -7.18 -5.23
C PHE A 169 5.81 -7.55 -5.36
N THR A 170 6.07 -8.83 -5.60
CA THR A 170 7.41 -9.33 -5.90
C THR A 170 7.48 -9.86 -7.33
N ALA A 171 8.64 -9.72 -7.97
CA ALA A 171 8.87 -10.22 -9.32
C ALA A 171 10.33 -10.59 -9.56
N LYS A 172 10.58 -11.57 -10.44
CA LYS A 172 11.93 -11.95 -10.85
C LYS A 172 12.62 -10.80 -11.59
N LYS A 173 13.93 -10.66 -11.39
CA LYS A 173 14.78 -9.63 -12.02
C LYS A 173 14.62 -9.54 -13.53
N LYS A 174 14.39 -10.67 -14.22
CA LYS A 174 14.18 -10.72 -15.67
C LYS A 174 12.98 -9.90 -16.16
N TYR A 175 12.01 -9.63 -15.28
CA TYR A 175 10.80 -8.88 -15.64
C TYR A 175 10.93 -7.36 -15.48
N ARG A 176 12.08 -6.82 -15.05
CA ARG A 176 12.28 -5.37 -14.83
C ARG A 176 11.85 -4.52 -16.05
N LYS A 177 12.31 -4.87 -17.24
CA LYS A 177 11.94 -4.16 -18.48
C LYS A 177 10.44 -4.28 -18.80
N THR A 178 9.87 -5.46 -18.59
CA THR A 178 8.43 -5.72 -18.77
C THR A 178 7.60 -4.88 -17.84
N ILE A 179 7.96 -4.81 -16.55
CA ILE A 179 7.26 -4.01 -15.53
C ILE A 179 7.27 -2.53 -15.92
N ILE A 180 8.43 -1.99 -16.34
CA ILE A 180 8.54 -0.58 -16.78
C ILE A 180 7.63 -0.30 -17.97
N ARG A 181 7.56 -1.21 -18.95
CA ARG A 181 6.68 -1.06 -20.12
C ARG A 181 5.20 -1.05 -19.72
N HIS A 182 4.75 -1.99 -18.88
CA HIS A 182 3.37 -2.01 -18.39
C HIS A 182 3.05 -0.79 -17.51
N ALA A 183 3.99 -0.34 -16.69
CA ALA A 183 3.85 0.89 -15.91
C ALA A 183 3.53 2.10 -16.81
N LYS A 184 4.27 2.25 -17.92
CA LYS A 184 4.02 3.33 -18.92
C LYS A 184 2.65 3.18 -19.59
N ASN A 185 2.28 1.97 -20.03
CA ASN A 185 1.00 1.73 -20.70
C ASN A 185 -0.22 2.08 -19.84
N TRP A 186 -0.12 1.90 -18.52
CA TRP A 186 -1.18 2.24 -17.56
C TRP A 186 -0.99 3.59 -16.90
N ASN A 187 0.00 4.39 -17.33
CA ASN A 187 0.39 5.64 -16.64
C ASN A 187 0.48 5.46 -15.12
N GLN A 188 1.01 4.30 -14.68
CA GLN A 188 1.09 3.92 -13.29
C GLN A 188 2.52 4.09 -12.78
N LYS A 189 2.71 4.89 -11.74
CA LYS A 189 3.99 4.95 -11.04
C LYS A 189 4.26 3.62 -10.37
N ILE A 190 5.39 2.98 -10.69
CA ILE A 190 5.87 1.74 -10.08
C ILE A 190 7.32 1.91 -9.71
N THR A 191 7.65 1.59 -8.48
CA THR A 191 9.00 1.74 -7.95
C THR A 191 9.50 0.42 -7.37
N ARG A 192 10.71 0.01 -7.77
CA ARG A 192 11.45 -1.07 -7.13
C ARG A 192 12.08 -0.52 -5.86
N ILE A 193 11.70 -1.07 -4.72
CA ILE A 193 12.10 -0.57 -3.41
C ILE A 193 13.02 -1.51 -2.64
N GLY A 194 13.31 -2.71 -3.17
CA GLY A 194 14.13 -3.66 -2.45
C GLY A 194 14.18 -5.02 -3.10
N ASN A 195 14.53 -6.02 -2.32
CA ASN A 195 14.58 -7.41 -2.78
C ASN A 195 14.41 -8.43 -1.65
N ILE A 196 13.97 -9.63 -2.03
CA ILE A 196 13.92 -10.82 -1.17
C ILE A 196 15.32 -11.43 -1.03
N THR A 197 15.68 -11.88 0.17
CA THR A 197 17.01 -12.36 0.51
C THR A 197 16.96 -13.60 1.43
N ASN A 198 18.10 -14.27 1.59
CA ASN A 198 18.31 -15.33 2.60
C ASN A 198 19.13 -14.83 3.80
N HIS A 199 19.24 -13.54 4.02
CA HIS A 199 19.87 -13.03 5.24
C HIS A 199 19.19 -13.59 6.50
N LYS A 200 19.91 -13.55 7.63
CA LYS A 200 19.37 -13.98 8.91
C LYS A 200 18.22 -13.07 9.38
N ASP A 201 18.29 -11.78 9.03
CA ASP A 201 17.39 -10.73 9.48
C ASP A 201 16.84 -9.90 8.31
N ASN A 202 15.81 -9.09 8.57
CA ASN A 202 15.31 -8.07 7.67
C ASN A 202 16.09 -6.76 7.86
N TYR A 203 16.34 -6.05 6.76
CA TYR A 203 17.13 -4.82 6.78
C TYR A 203 16.44 -3.67 6.05
N LEU A 204 16.66 -2.46 6.55
CA LEU A 204 16.49 -1.22 5.81
C LEU A 204 17.87 -0.78 5.30
N ARG A 205 17.93 -0.30 4.06
CA ARG A 205 19.06 0.47 3.55
C ARG A 205 18.70 1.94 3.61
N ILE A 206 19.51 2.72 4.28
CA ILE A 206 19.34 4.17 4.47
C ILE A 206 20.68 4.82 4.16
N ASN A 207 20.72 5.72 3.19
CA ASN A 207 21.97 6.35 2.71
C ASN A 207 23.06 5.30 2.44
N GLY A 208 22.73 4.21 1.76
CA GLY A 208 23.62 3.11 1.43
C GLY A 208 23.97 2.14 2.57
N LYS A 209 23.69 2.49 3.85
CA LYS A 209 24.01 1.66 5.03
C LYS A 209 22.87 0.74 5.40
N LEU A 210 23.18 -0.53 5.70
CA LEU A 210 22.21 -1.50 6.17
C LEU A 210 21.95 -1.32 7.67
N LYS A 211 20.68 -1.22 8.06
CA LYS A 211 20.20 -1.18 9.44
C LYS A 211 19.25 -2.34 9.67
N LYS A 212 19.56 -3.20 10.63
CA LYS A 212 18.67 -4.31 11.02
C LYS A 212 17.33 -3.75 11.52
N ILE A 213 16.24 -4.32 11.04
CA ILE A 213 14.90 -4.01 11.52
C ILE A 213 14.70 -4.77 12.83
N LYS A 214 14.62 -4.03 13.94
CA LYS A 214 14.10 -4.56 15.20
C LYS A 214 12.60 -4.76 15.04
N ASP A 215 12.00 -5.66 15.82
CA ASP A 215 10.60 -6.08 15.68
C ASP A 215 9.64 -4.92 15.38
N TYR A 216 9.18 -4.90 14.12
CA TYR A 216 8.14 -3.99 13.65
C TYR A 216 6.96 -4.86 13.21
N GLN A 217 5.81 -4.66 13.82
CA GLN A 217 4.64 -5.52 13.61
C GLN A 217 3.53 -4.87 12.77
N GLY A 218 3.73 -3.69 12.19
CA GLY A 218 2.65 -2.98 11.50
C GLY A 218 1.53 -2.55 12.46
N TYR A 219 0.36 -2.22 11.92
CA TYR A 219 -0.83 -1.92 12.73
C TYR A 219 -1.41 -3.23 13.30
N ILE A 220 -1.67 -3.26 14.61
CA ILE A 220 -2.32 -4.38 15.30
C ILE A 220 -3.61 -3.87 15.89
N HIS A 221 -4.73 -4.56 15.59
CA HIS A 221 -5.99 -4.32 16.26
C HIS A 221 -5.90 -4.86 17.71
N ASN A 222 -5.98 -3.97 18.67
CA ASN A 222 -6.19 -4.37 20.06
C ASN A 222 -7.69 -4.57 20.28
N PHE A 223 -8.10 -5.80 20.41
CA PHE A 223 -9.45 -6.15 20.86
C PHE A 223 -9.40 -6.16 22.41
N SER A 224 -9.75 -5.03 23.03
CA SER A 224 -10.02 -4.92 24.47
C SER A 224 -11.52 -4.91 24.67
#